data_5326a2e40ba76035f268e97bf53c1a44
#
_entry.id   5326a2e40ba76035f268e97bf53c1a44
#
_cell.length_a   1.000
_cell.length_b   1.000
_cell.length_c   1.000
_cell.angle_alpha   90.00
_cell.angle_beta   90.00
_cell.angle_gamma   90.00
#
_symmetry.space_group_name_H-M   'P 1'
#
loop_
_entity.id
_entity.type
_entity.pdbx_description
1 polymer ?
#
loop_
_entity_poly.entity_id
_entity_poly.type
_entity_poly.pdbx_seq_one_letter_code
_entity_poly.pdbx_strand_id
1 'polypeptide(L)'
;MKVLLALMFFPRGGSAQVMRYLAKNLRDNGWEPTIVAGSAPGEADATKFFDGLDVRPIDYSDALEADDPLRADPPMHPSFEDREDAPDRVFAKVDDETYEHLVAAWEEHLREAGAADADIIHLNHLTPMNEAAERACPDVPRVGHLHGTELLMLNEIAEGPPGGWDHAGEWADRMRRWAQSCERLLVLSPDAVRRVPDLLDVDPGKVVWAPNGFDPQIFDRRPKTGDERVKLWREWLVDEPRGWRPDDQDQGSVSYHEEDLAAFADDNPVLLYVGRYTEVKRIPLLIRAYARARDRFETRAPLVILGGYPGEWEGEHPLEVIQATGVEDVFLPGWRSHDDLADGLNAADVVVLPSVREQFGQVLVEGMACGLPPIAVDAHGPATIIEDGEDGWLVPADDEEAMADALIQAVNDADERRRRGDNAYESSRARYSWPALAKEVASVYDDVKAGKPESETAPGPLPDIT
;
A
#
# COMPACT_ATOMS: atom_id res chain seq x y z
N MET A 1 9.65 18.28 19.67
CA MET A 1 10.63 18.31 18.56
C MET A 1 9.86 18.55 17.26
N LYS A 2 10.49 19.10 16.23
CA LYS A 2 9.84 19.43 14.96
C LYS A 2 10.33 18.50 13.85
N VAL A 3 9.42 17.94 13.06
CA VAL A 3 9.76 17.19 11.86
C VAL A 3 9.05 17.79 10.65
N LEU A 4 9.78 18.01 9.57
CA LEU A 4 9.19 18.38 8.29
C LEU A 4 9.10 17.12 7.42
N LEU A 5 7.86 16.74 7.06
CA LEU A 5 7.61 15.63 6.14
C LEU A 5 7.32 16.19 4.75
N ALA A 6 8.06 15.74 3.75
CA ALA A 6 7.93 16.23 2.39
C ALA A 6 7.55 15.12 1.41
N LEU A 7 6.64 15.44 0.48
CA LEU A 7 6.18 14.56 -0.60
C LEU A 7 6.04 15.39 -1.89
N MET A 8 6.82 15.08 -2.93
CA MET A 8 6.77 15.78 -4.19
C MET A 8 5.45 15.57 -4.95
N PHE A 9 4.83 14.42 -4.77
CA PHE A 9 3.65 13.98 -5.50
C PHE A 9 2.34 14.54 -4.94
N PHE A 10 1.28 14.50 -5.78
CA PHE A 10 -0.08 14.67 -5.29
C PHE A 10 -0.44 13.59 -4.26
N PRO A 11 -1.31 13.90 -3.29
CA PRO A 11 -1.71 12.95 -2.25
C PRO A 11 -2.72 11.91 -2.77
N ARG A 12 -2.34 11.08 -3.74
CA ARG A 12 -3.21 10.06 -4.36
C ARG A 12 -2.87 8.62 -4.00
N GLY A 13 -1.65 8.35 -3.59
CA GLY A 13 -1.12 6.99 -3.49
C GLY A 13 -0.81 6.54 -2.08
N GLY A 14 -0.24 5.33 -2.00
CA GLY A 14 0.15 4.70 -0.75
C GLY A 14 1.12 5.54 0.09
N SER A 15 2.12 6.19 -0.54
CA SER A 15 3.07 7.05 0.16
C SER A 15 2.42 8.25 0.86
N ALA A 16 1.40 8.85 0.24
CA ALA A 16 0.63 9.93 0.87
C ALA A 16 -0.18 9.44 2.08
N GLN A 17 -0.80 8.26 1.99
CA GLN A 17 -1.51 7.64 3.12
C GLN A 17 -0.55 7.32 4.27
N VAL A 18 0.61 6.73 3.98
CA VAL A 18 1.67 6.47 4.96
C VAL A 18 2.06 7.76 5.67
N MET A 19 2.36 8.82 4.91
CA MET A 19 2.75 10.12 5.46
C MET A 19 1.62 10.72 6.33
N ARG A 20 0.35 10.61 5.89
CA ARG A 20 -0.81 11.11 6.64
C ARG A 20 -0.97 10.43 7.99
N TYR A 21 -0.95 9.10 8.01
CA TYR A 21 -1.13 8.34 9.25
C TYR A 21 0.08 8.48 10.17
N LEU A 22 1.28 8.45 9.62
CA LEU A 22 2.49 8.70 10.39
C LEU A 22 2.44 10.07 11.06
N ALA A 23 2.16 11.15 10.31
CA ALA A 23 2.07 12.52 10.82
C ALA A 23 1.03 12.66 11.95
N LYS A 24 -0.16 12.04 11.79
CA LYS A 24 -1.20 12.06 12.83
C LYS A 24 -0.74 11.46 14.16
N ASN A 25 0.07 10.41 14.12
CA ASN A 25 0.49 9.67 15.30
C ASN A 25 1.86 10.10 15.88
N LEU A 26 2.64 10.90 15.15
CA LEU A 26 3.93 11.42 15.63
C LEU A 26 3.80 12.38 16.82
N ARG A 27 2.69 13.13 16.90
CA ARG A 27 2.43 14.07 18.01
C ARG A 27 2.42 13.39 19.37
N ASP A 28 1.81 12.21 19.45
CA ASP A 28 1.75 11.42 20.68
C ASP A 28 3.13 10.92 21.13
N ASN A 29 4.11 10.97 20.23
CA ASN A 29 5.50 10.59 20.46
C ASN A 29 6.44 11.81 20.58
N GLY A 30 5.90 13.01 20.79
CA GLY A 30 6.68 14.24 21.05
C GLY A 30 7.26 14.91 19.81
N TRP A 31 6.82 14.52 18.61
CA TRP A 31 7.23 15.11 17.33
C TRP A 31 6.08 15.91 16.70
N GLU A 32 6.30 17.20 16.45
CA GLU A 32 5.33 18.09 15.80
C GLU A 32 5.59 18.12 14.29
N PRO A 33 4.69 17.54 13.48
CA PRO A 33 4.89 17.46 12.03
C PRO A 33 4.39 18.71 11.31
N THR A 34 5.18 19.18 10.32
CA THR A 34 4.76 20.08 9.25
C THR A 34 4.86 19.32 7.93
N ILE A 35 3.84 19.38 7.09
CA ILE A 35 3.77 18.69 5.80
C ILE A 35 4.01 19.68 4.67
N VAL A 36 4.91 19.32 3.74
CA VAL A 36 5.09 19.97 2.44
C VAL A 36 4.74 18.96 1.37
N ALA A 37 3.71 19.21 0.58
CA ALA A 37 3.25 18.26 -0.42
C ALA A 37 2.76 18.95 -1.69
N GLY A 38 2.95 18.26 -2.85
CA GLY A 38 2.28 18.65 -4.08
C GLY A 38 0.77 18.67 -3.90
N SER A 39 0.09 19.56 -4.58
CA SER A 39 -1.36 19.77 -4.46
C SER A 39 -1.95 20.13 -5.82
N ALA A 40 -3.20 19.70 -6.04
CA ALA A 40 -4.01 20.09 -7.19
C ALA A 40 -5.49 20.10 -6.80
N PRO A 41 -6.37 20.73 -7.58
CA PRO A 41 -7.81 20.80 -7.26
C PRO A 41 -8.49 19.43 -7.13
N GLY A 42 -9.56 19.38 -6.36
CA GLY A 42 -10.41 18.19 -6.21
C GLY A 42 -9.85 17.19 -5.19
N GLU A 43 -9.72 15.93 -5.58
CA GLU A 43 -9.24 14.86 -4.71
C GLU A 43 -7.73 14.91 -4.44
N ALA A 44 -6.99 15.67 -5.26
CA ALA A 44 -5.56 15.88 -5.11
C ALA A 44 -5.20 17.11 -4.24
N ASP A 45 -6.17 17.72 -3.58
CA ASP A 45 -5.97 18.86 -2.67
C ASP A 45 -5.32 18.40 -1.37
N ALA A 46 -4.04 18.76 -1.21
CA ALA A 46 -3.24 18.34 -0.05
C ALA A 46 -3.82 18.86 1.28
N THR A 47 -4.47 20.04 1.28
CA THR A 47 -5.05 20.59 2.51
C THR A 47 -6.26 19.79 3.01
N LYS A 48 -7.04 19.22 2.08
CA LYS A 48 -8.15 18.33 2.41
C LYS A 48 -7.66 16.93 2.79
N PHE A 49 -6.69 16.42 2.02
CA PHE A 49 -6.16 15.08 2.26
C PHE A 49 -5.48 14.97 3.64
N PHE A 50 -4.70 15.97 4.02
CA PHE A 50 -3.99 16.04 5.31
C PHE A 50 -4.75 16.86 6.37
N ASP A 51 -6.07 16.86 6.32
CA ASP A 51 -6.90 17.63 7.27
C ASP A 51 -6.52 17.37 8.73
N GLY A 52 -6.50 18.46 9.53
CA GLY A 52 -6.08 18.45 10.93
C GLY A 52 -4.56 18.50 11.16
N LEU A 53 -3.74 18.59 10.10
CA LEU A 53 -2.28 18.74 10.16
C LEU A 53 -1.83 20.13 9.69
N ASP A 54 -0.59 20.54 10.00
CA ASP A 54 0.02 21.75 9.46
C ASP A 54 0.56 21.46 8.05
N VAL A 55 -0.13 21.95 7.01
CA VAL A 55 0.14 21.65 5.60
C VAL A 55 0.60 22.90 4.86
N ARG A 56 1.67 22.77 4.10
CA ARG A 56 2.20 23.73 3.15
C ARG A 56 2.06 23.14 1.74
N PRO A 57 0.93 23.37 1.05
CA PRO A 57 0.68 22.79 -0.27
C PRO A 57 1.49 23.54 -1.33
N ILE A 58 2.03 22.80 -2.30
CA ILE A 58 2.61 23.33 -3.53
C ILE A 58 1.57 23.13 -4.62
N ASP A 59 0.93 24.20 -5.05
CA ASP A 59 -0.16 24.16 -6.02
C ASP A 59 0.36 23.97 -7.44
N TYR A 60 0.05 22.83 -8.05
CA TYR A 60 0.42 22.50 -9.43
C TYR A 60 -0.70 22.82 -10.45
N SER A 61 -1.75 23.56 -10.08
CA SER A 61 -2.89 23.84 -10.95
C SER A 61 -2.45 24.48 -12.28
N ASP A 62 -1.62 25.52 -12.20
CA ASP A 62 -1.12 26.23 -13.38
C ASP A 62 -0.18 25.34 -14.21
N ALA A 63 0.61 24.50 -13.54
CA ALA A 63 1.49 23.54 -14.22
C ALA A 63 0.72 22.50 -15.03
N LEU A 64 -0.43 22.01 -14.51
CA LEU A 64 -1.28 21.06 -15.22
C LEU A 64 -1.94 21.62 -16.47
N GLU A 65 -2.05 22.96 -16.58
CA GLU A 65 -2.56 23.66 -17.76
C GLU A 65 -1.47 24.10 -18.74
N ALA A 66 -0.19 23.97 -18.36
CA ALA A 66 0.96 24.40 -19.16
C ALA A 66 1.29 23.39 -20.29
N ASP A 67 1.89 23.89 -21.37
CA ASP A 67 2.38 23.05 -22.49
C ASP A 67 3.47 22.05 -22.01
N ASP A 68 4.32 22.42 -21.06
CA ASP A 68 5.26 21.54 -20.37
C ASP A 68 5.12 21.73 -18.85
N PRO A 69 4.39 20.85 -18.18
CA PRO A 69 4.14 20.94 -16.74
C PRO A 69 5.40 20.95 -15.86
N LEU A 70 6.48 20.32 -16.32
CA LEU A 70 7.74 20.24 -15.56
C LEU A 70 8.57 21.53 -15.66
N ARG A 71 8.21 22.43 -16.56
CA ARG A 71 8.86 23.74 -16.76
C ARG A 71 7.99 24.92 -16.33
N ALA A 72 6.82 24.64 -15.77
CA ALA A 72 5.96 25.66 -15.16
C ALA A 72 6.59 26.25 -13.88
N ASP A 73 5.94 27.23 -13.27
CA ASP A 73 6.35 27.85 -12.00
C ASP A 73 5.12 27.95 -11.06
N PRO A 74 5.03 27.10 -10.01
CA PRO A 74 5.96 26.00 -9.69
C PRO A 74 5.85 24.83 -10.70
N PRO A 75 6.96 24.10 -10.94
CA PRO A 75 6.94 22.95 -11.83
C PRO A 75 6.22 21.76 -11.19
N MET A 76 5.41 21.02 -11.99
CA MET A 76 4.85 19.77 -11.57
C MET A 76 5.95 18.69 -11.41
N HIS A 77 5.66 17.65 -10.68
CA HIS A 77 6.59 16.52 -10.48
C HIS A 77 6.68 15.58 -11.69
N PRO A 78 7.85 14.98 -11.97
CA PRO A 78 7.97 13.77 -12.79
C PRO A 78 7.42 12.53 -12.07
N SER A 79 7.43 11.37 -12.71
CA SER A 79 6.99 10.11 -12.11
C SER A 79 8.05 8.99 -12.17
N PHE A 80 7.84 7.90 -11.45
CA PHE A 80 8.66 6.70 -11.53
C PHE A 80 8.17 5.71 -12.61
N GLU A 81 6.97 5.92 -13.14
CA GLU A 81 6.35 5.07 -14.15
C GLU A 81 6.19 5.82 -15.47
N ASP A 82 6.53 5.17 -16.58
CA ASP A 82 6.34 5.71 -17.93
C ASP A 82 4.92 5.37 -18.39
N ARG A 83 4.03 6.38 -18.36
CA ARG A 83 2.62 6.21 -18.70
C ARG A 83 2.29 6.99 -19.99
N GLU A 84 1.72 6.28 -20.96
CA GLU A 84 1.26 6.89 -22.17
C GLU A 84 0.14 7.92 -21.87
N ASP A 85 0.18 9.07 -22.51
CA ASP A 85 -0.78 10.18 -22.34
C ASP A 85 -0.83 10.85 -20.95
N ALA A 86 0.09 10.53 -20.02
CA ALA A 86 0.20 11.25 -18.76
C ALA A 86 0.91 12.60 -18.94
N PRO A 87 0.51 13.67 -18.19
CA PRO A 87 1.17 14.98 -18.27
C PRO A 87 2.57 14.97 -17.65
N ASP A 88 2.86 14.01 -16.78
CA ASP A 88 4.16 13.79 -16.16
C ASP A 88 5.06 12.91 -17.04
N ARG A 89 6.35 13.17 -17.03
CA ARG A 89 7.36 12.33 -17.65
C ARG A 89 8.02 11.45 -16.59
N VAL A 90 8.44 10.24 -16.99
CA VAL A 90 9.28 9.43 -16.11
C VAL A 90 10.61 10.15 -15.81
N PHE A 91 11.10 10.04 -14.58
CA PHE A 91 12.35 10.70 -14.17
C PHE A 91 13.49 10.46 -15.16
N ALA A 92 13.66 9.24 -15.65
CA ALA A 92 14.72 8.87 -16.59
C ALA A 92 14.68 9.57 -17.96
N LYS A 93 13.61 10.31 -18.29
CA LYS A 93 13.46 11.15 -19.48
C LYS A 93 13.73 12.63 -19.19
N VAL A 94 13.96 13.02 -17.93
CA VAL A 94 14.13 14.41 -17.51
C VAL A 94 15.59 14.80 -17.62
N ASP A 95 15.86 15.86 -18.40
CA ASP A 95 17.19 16.42 -18.61
C ASP A 95 17.71 17.25 -17.43
N ASP A 96 18.99 17.59 -17.46
CA ASP A 96 19.66 18.36 -16.40
C ASP A 96 19.06 19.75 -16.18
N GLU A 97 18.60 20.43 -17.24
CA GLU A 97 18.01 21.77 -17.13
C GLU A 97 16.68 21.71 -16.39
N THR A 98 15.81 20.76 -16.75
CA THR A 98 14.53 20.52 -16.06
C THR A 98 14.77 20.03 -14.62
N TYR A 99 15.75 19.15 -14.41
CA TYR A 99 16.16 18.72 -13.08
C TYR A 99 16.55 19.89 -12.17
N GLU A 100 17.44 20.79 -12.61
CA GLU A 100 17.85 21.95 -11.82
C GLU A 100 16.67 22.91 -11.54
N HIS A 101 15.73 23.05 -12.48
CA HIS A 101 14.51 23.82 -12.26
C HIS A 101 13.64 23.22 -11.16
N LEU A 102 13.44 21.90 -11.16
CA LEU A 102 12.73 21.18 -10.10
C LEU A 102 13.42 21.34 -8.73
N VAL A 103 14.75 21.20 -8.69
CA VAL A 103 15.52 21.37 -7.45
C VAL A 103 15.39 22.79 -6.91
N ALA A 104 15.54 23.81 -7.76
CA ALA A 104 15.47 25.22 -7.35
C ALA A 104 14.09 25.59 -6.78
N ALA A 105 13.01 25.13 -7.42
CA ALA A 105 11.64 25.34 -6.94
C ALA A 105 11.43 24.70 -5.57
N TRP A 106 11.85 23.45 -5.38
CA TRP A 106 11.71 22.76 -4.11
C TRP A 106 12.61 23.33 -3.01
N GLU A 107 13.77 23.84 -3.35
CA GLU A 107 14.65 24.55 -2.42
C GLU A 107 13.95 25.80 -1.83
N GLU A 108 13.23 26.57 -2.66
CA GLU A 108 12.44 27.71 -2.22
C GLU A 108 11.27 27.28 -1.32
N HIS A 109 10.48 26.30 -1.75
CA HIS A 109 9.35 25.79 -0.97
C HIS A 109 9.77 25.25 0.40
N LEU A 110 10.88 24.52 0.48
CA LEU A 110 11.41 24.01 1.76
C LEU A 110 11.86 25.15 2.68
N ARG A 111 12.49 26.21 2.15
CA ARG A 111 12.85 27.41 2.93
C ARG A 111 11.62 28.12 3.45
N GLU A 112 10.62 28.35 2.60
CA GLU A 112 9.36 29.00 2.99
C GLU A 112 8.58 28.18 4.05
N ALA A 113 8.65 26.86 3.98
CA ALA A 113 8.07 25.96 4.96
C ALA A 113 8.84 25.91 6.30
N GLY A 114 9.98 26.60 6.41
CA GLY A 114 10.78 26.64 7.62
C GLY A 114 11.62 25.38 7.86
N ALA A 115 12.08 24.71 6.80
CA ALA A 115 12.87 23.47 6.90
C ALA A 115 14.13 23.61 7.76
N ALA A 116 14.76 24.81 7.79
CA ALA A 116 15.94 25.08 8.60
C ALA A 116 15.65 25.10 10.14
N ASP A 117 14.38 25.23 10.54
CA ASP A 117 13.96 25.22 11.94
C ASP A 117 13.48 23.80 12.39
N ALA A 118 13.51 22.83 11.50
CA ALA A 118 13.17 21.45 11.81
C ALA A 118 14.34 20.72 12.49
N ASP A 119 14.02 19.79 13.40
CA ASP A 119 15.00 18.90 13.99
C ASP A 119 15.35 17.72 13.05
N ILE A 120 14.41 17.34 12.19
CA ILE A 120 14.54 16.29 11.16
C ILE A 120 13.75 16.70 9.91
N ILE A 121 14.30 16.37 8.72
CA ILE A 121 13.56 16.37 7.46
C ILE A 121 13.33 14.92 7.03
N HIS A 122 12.06 14.53 6.89
CA HIS A 122 11.65 13.22 6.40
C HIS A 122 11.17 13.34 4.96
N LEU A 123 11.92 12.73 4.05
CA LEU A 123 11.72 12.83 2.60
C LEU A 123 11.09 11.53 2.08
N ASN A 124 9.87 11.63 1.56
CA ASN A 124 9.20 10.49 0.92
C ASN A 124 9.68 10.36 -0.52
N HIS A 125 10.20 9.20 -0.86
CA HIS A 125 10.88 8.87 -2.12
C HIS A 125 12.25 9.53 -2.32
N LEU A 126 13.00 9.00 -3.29
CA LEU A 126 14.25 9.61 -3.79
C LEU A 126 13.93 10.47 -5.01
N THR A 127 13.77 11.77 -4.81
CA THR A 127 13.33 12.75 -5.82
C THR A 127 14.21 14.00 -5.76
N PRO A 128 14.11 14.96 -6.69
CA PRO A 128 14.80 16.25 -6.64
C PRO A 128 14.67 17.00 -5.32
N MET A 129 13.65 16.74 -4.56
CA MET A 129 13.41 17.25 -3.21
C MET A 129 14.54 16.91 -2.23
N ASN A 130 15.22 15.75 -2.42
CA ASN A 130 16.38 15.36 -1.60
C ASN A 130 17.57 16.32 -1.82
N GLU A 131 17.89 16.64 -3.07
CA GLU A 131 18.90 17.64 -3.41
C GLU A 131 18.51 19.04 -2.88
N ALA A 132 17.25 19.42 -3.06
CA ALA A 132 16.71 20.68 -2.59
C ALA A 132 16.84 20.84 -1.07
N ALA A 133 16.55 19.78 -0.30
CA ALA A 133 16.71 19.77 1.15
C ALA A 133 18.18 19.93 1.58
N GLU A 134 19.10 19.29 0.87
CA GLU A 134 20.54 19.44 1.13
C GLU A 134 21.03 20.87 0.88
N ARG A 135 20.54 21.52 -0.19
CA ARG A 135 20.90 22.91 -0.52
C ARG A 135 20.23 23.91 0.44
N ALA A 136 18.95 23.71 0.78
CA ALA A 136 18.18 24.62 1.62
C ALA A 136 18.64 24.60 3.09
N CYS A 137 18.97 23.43 3.63
CA CYS A 137 19.26 23.23 5.05
C CYS A 137 20.27 22.09 5.26
N PRO A 138 21.54 22.29 4.89
CA PRO A 138 22.58 21.25 4.92
C PRO A 138 22.85 20.66 6.31
N ASP A 139 22.60 21.45 7.37
CA ASP A 139 22.86 21.06 8.75
C ASP A 139 21.71 20.29 9.40
N VAL A 140 20.54 20.20 8.76
CA VAL A 140 19.38 19.45 9.27
C VAL A 140 19.46 17.99 8.81
N PRO A 141 19.47 17.02 9.72
CA PRO A 141 19.57 15.61 9.36
C PRO A 141 18.32 15.13 8.58
N ARG A 142 18.54 14.23 7.62
CA ARG A 142 17.54 13.73 6.68
C ARG A 142 17.28 12.26 6.90
N VAL A 143 16.00 11.91 6.90
CA VAL A 143 15.51 10.51 6.88
C VAL A 143 14.77 10.30 5.57
N GLY A 144 15.23 9.36 4.75
CA GLY A 144 14.55 8.96 3.50
C GLY A 144 13.53 7.86 3.77
N HIS A 145 12.37 7.89 3.11
CA HIS A 145 11.36 6.84 3.17
C HIS A 145 11.08 6.30 1.77
N LEU A 146 11.51 5.07 1.51
CA LEU A 146 11.41 4.42 0.21
C LEU A 146 10.11 3.63 0.12
N HIS A 147 9.29 3.93 -0.89
CA HIS A 147 7.98 3.32 -1.07
C HIS A 147 7.95 2.21 -2.14
N GLY A 148 9.12 1.89 -2.72
CA GLY A 148 9.32 0.77 -3.64
C GLY A 148 9.34 1.13 -5.12
N THR A 149 8.66 2.17 -5.57
CA THR A 149 8.64 2.59 -6.99
C THR A 149 10.01 3.03 -7.49
N GLU A 150 10.78 3.73 -6.68
CA GLU A 150 12.18 4.08 -6.94
C GLU A 150 13.09 2.86 -7.09
N LEU A 151 12.84 1.82 -6.29
CA LEU A 151 13.61 0.57 -6.37
C LEU A 151 13.28 -0.22 -7.65
N LEU A 152 12.01 -0.20 -8.07
CA LEU A 152 11.59 -0.79 -9.33
C LEU A 152 12.26 -0.10 -10.51
N MET A 153 12.23 1.23 -10.56
CA MET A 153 12.91 2.01 -11.60
C MET A 153 14.41 1.74 -11.63
N LEU A 154 15.09 1.69 -10.48
CA LEU A 154 16.51 1.38 -10.39
C LEU A 154 16.86 -0.03 -10.89
N ASN A 155 16.01 -1.03 -10.61
CA ASN A 155 16.17 -2.38 -11.14
C ASN A 155 16.01 -2.39 -12.67
N GLU A 156 15.01 -1.70 -13.20
CA GLU A 156 14.78 -1.59 -14.65
C GLU A 156 15.96 -0.91 -15.36
N ILE A 157 16.53 0.12 -14.76
CA ILE A 157 17.74 0.75 -15.26
C ILE A 157 18.93 -0.22 -15.24
N ALA A 158 19.10 -1.02 -14.19
CA ALA A 158 20.18 -1.97 -14.05
C ALA A 158 20.08 -3.15 -15.02
N GLU A 159 18.86 -3.62 -15.32
CA GLU A 159 18.59 -4.69 -16.28
C GLU A 159 18.68 -4.22 -17.75
N GLY A 160 18.62 -2.92 -17.99
CA GLY A 160 18.69 -2.28 -19.29
C GLY A 160 17.48 -1.36 -19.49
N PRO A 161 17.67 -0.04 -19.45
CA PRO A 161 16.56 0.90 -19.45
C PRO A 161 15.76 0.83 -20.75
N PRO A 162 14.43 1.04 -20.68
CA PRO A 162 13.58 1.15 -21.87
C PRO A 162 14.06 2.22 -22.85
N GLY A 163 13.68 2.08 -24.12
CA GLY A 163 13.98 3.07 -25.13
C GLY A 163 13.40 4.46 -24.78
N GLY A 164 14.21 5.51 -24.95
CA GLY A 164 13.82 6.88 -24.63
C GLY A 164 14.07 7.29 -23.16
N TRP A 165 14.65 6.42 -22.34
CA TRP A 165 15.15 6.78 -21.02
C TRP A 165 16.58 7.31 -21.11
N ASP A 166 16.75 8.42 -21.82
CA ASP A 166 18.06 8.95 -22.23
C ASP A 166 18.94 9.40 -21.06
N HIS A 167 18.33 9.66 -19.89
CA HIS A 167 19.00 10.13 -18.67
C HIS A 167 18.99 9.09 -17.53
N ALA A 168 18.72 7.83 -17.84
CA ALA A 168 18.57 6.77 -16.82
C ALA A 168 19.81 6.63 -15.90
N GLY A 169 21.00 6.69 -16.46
CA GLY A 169 22.27 6.59 -15.69
C GLY A 169 22.44 7.73 -14.70
N GLU A 170 22.23 8.97 -15.14
CA GLU A 170 22.32 10.17 -14.30
C GLU A 170 21.31 10.14 -13.17
N TRP A 171 20.08 9.67 -13.45
CA TRP A 171 19.04 9.55 -12.42
C TRP A 171 19.34 8.46 -11.40
N ALA A 172 19.88 7.31 -11.83
CA ALA A 172 20.31 6.27 -10.90
C ALA A 172 21.44 6.79 -9.97
N ASP A 173 22.40 7.55 -10.51
CA ASP A 173 23.50 8.12 -9.72
C ASP A 173 23.00 9.21 -8.76
N ARG A 174 22.00 10.01 -9.15
CA ARG A 174 21.34 10.99 -8.25
C ARG A 174 20.66 10.28 -7.10
N MET A 175 19.86 9.25 -7.37
CA MET A 175 19.15 8.48 -6.33
C MET A 175 20.13 7.84 -5.33
N ARG A 176 21.26 7.31 -5.79
CA ARG A 176 22.31 6.78 -4.91
C ARG A 176 22.91 7.87 -4.02
N ARG A 177 23.26 9.02 -4.58
CA ARG A 177 23.79 10.15 -3.78
C ARG A 177 22.79 10.63 -2.75
N TRP A 178 21.51 10.75 -3.09
CA TRP A 178 20.47 11.16 -2.15
C TRP A 178 20.28 10.15 -1.01
N ALA A 179 20.27 8.86 -1.33
CA ALA A 179 20.22 7.81 -0.32
C ALA A 179 21.43 7.86 0.63
N GLN A 180 22.63 8.05 0.07
CA GLN A 180 23.87 8.19 0.85
C GLN A 180 23.86 9.42 1.76
N SER A 181 23.21 10.51 1.36
CA SER A 181 23.08 11.73 2.13
C SER A 181 22.06 11.66 3.27
N CYS A 182 21.21 10.64 3.31
CA CYS A 182 20.29 10.40 4.42
C CYS A 182 21.01 9.72 5.60
N GLU A 183 20.62 10.11 6.83
CA GLU A 183 21.10 9.46 8.05
C GLU A 183 20.49 8.07 8.21
N ARG A 184 19.23 7.91 7.83
CA ARG A 184 18.50 6.63 7.80
C ARG A 184 17.60 6.55 6.57
N LEU A 185 17.36 5.30 6.13
CA LEU A 185 16.45 4.97 5.04
C LEU A 185 15.38 4.01 5.57
N LEU A 186 14.14 4.45 5.62
CA LEU A 186 13.01 3.62 5.97
C LEU A 186 12.53 2.84 4.73
N VAL A 187 12.29 1.54 4.87
CA VAL A 187 11.85 0.67 3.78
C VAL A 187 10.69 -0.24 4.23
N LEU A 188 9.80 -0.59 3.30
CA LEU A 188 8.52 -1.23 3.62
C LEU A 188 8.60 -2.74 3.88
N SER A 189 9.65 -3.43 3.41
CA SER A 189 9.74 -4.87 3.52
C SER A 189 11.13 -5.35 3.95
N PRO A 190 11.24 -6.51 4.64
CA PRO A 190 12.53 -7.12 4.96
C PRO A 190 13.38 -7.45 3.73
N ASP A 191 12.76 -7.75 2.58
CA ASP A 191 13.48 -7.93 1.32
C ASP A 191 14.17 -6.63 0.89
N ALA A 192 13.49 -5.48 1.01
CA ALA A 192 14.08 -4.17 0.73
C ALA A 192 15.26 -3.87 1.67
N VAL A 193 15.20 -4.26 2.96
CA VAL A 193 16.34 -4.11 3.88
C VAL A 193 17.59 -4.81 3.38
N ARG A 194 17.44 -5.98 2.74
CA ARG A 194 18.58 -6.74 2.20
C ARG A 194 19.10 -6.18 0.88
N ARG A 195 18.22 -5.66 0.02
CA ARG A 195 18.54 -5.25 -1.35
C ARG A 195 18.99 -3.81 -1.48
N VAL A 196 18.43 -2.92 -0.67
CA VAL A 196 18.71 -1.48 -0.71
C VAL A 196 20.19 -1.14 -0.52
N PRO A 197 20.94 -1.79 0.41
CA PRO A 197 22.38 -1.53 0.55
C PRO A 197 23.17 -1.67 -0.75
N ASP A 198 22.98 -2.77 -1.46
CA ASP A 198 23.69 -3.02 -2.71
C ASP A 198 23.17 -2.15 -3.87
N LEU A 199 21.86 -1.91 -3.94
CA LEU A 199 21.23 -1.15 -5.02
C LEU A 199 21.58 0.34 -4.97
N LEU A 200 21.66 0.90 -3.76
CA LEU A 200 21.89 2.32 -3.51
C LEU A 200 23.31 2.65 -3.02
N ASP A 201 24.17 1.64 -2.86
CA ASP A 201 25.54 1.79 -2.33
C ASP A 201 25.58 2.53 -0.98
N VAL A 202 24.78 2.03 -0.02
CA VAL A 202 24.66 2.59 1.34
C VAL A 202 25.06 1.56 2.40
N ASP A 203 25.46 2.05 3.57
CA ASP A 203 25.72 1.17 4.72
C ASP A 203 24.43 0.44 5.13
N PRO A 204 24.46 -0.91 5.29
CA PRO A 204 23.29 -1.67 5.74
C PRO A 204 22.68 -1.16 7.05
N GLY A 205 23.49 -0.61 7.96
CA GLY A 205 23.04 -0.04 9.22
C GLY A 205 22.16 1.21 9.08
N LYS A 206 22.18 1.87 7.89
CA LYS A 206 21.28 3.00 7.59
C LYS A 206 19.86 2.54 7.27
N VAL A 207 19.67 1.29 6.85
CA VAL A 207 18.38 0.80 6.34
C VAL A 207 17.55 0.24 7.48
N VAL A 208 16.39 0.82 7.70
CA VAL A 208 15.47 0.48 8.80
C VAL A 208 14.16 -0.03 8.20
N TRP A 209 13.69 -1.16 8.69
CA TRP A 209 12.39 -1.68 8.31
C TRP A 209 11.28 -0.85 8.97
N ALA A 210 10.43 -0.24 8.17
CA ALA A 210 9.27 0.54 8.60
C ALA A 210 8.08 0.15 7.69
N PRO A 211 7.34 -0.92 8.01
CA PRO A 211 6.23 -1.40 7.20
C PRO A 211 5.09 -0.40 7.16
N ASN A 212 4.17 -0.60 6.21
CA ASN A 212 2.89 0.10 6.23
C ASN A 212 2.02 -0.37 7.39
N GLY A 213 1.08 0.46 7.79
CA GLY A 213 0.18 0.18 8.89
C GLY A 213 -1.29 0.39 8.56
N PHE A 214 -2.14 0.12 9.54
CA PHE A 214 -3.55 0.40 9.49
C PHE A 214 -3.97 1.39 10.59
N ASP A 215 -5.07 2.10 10.36
CA ASP A 215 -5.67 2.97 11.37
C ASP A 215 -6.62 2.15 12.27
N PRO A 216 -6.30 1.96 13.57
CA PRO A 216 -7.13 1.19 14.48
C PRO A 216 -8.47 1.88 14.84
N GLN A 217 -8.70 3.11 14.41
CA GLN A 217 -10.00 3.76 14.52
C GLN A 217 -10.94 3.33 13.39
N ILE A 218 -10.38 2.98 12.22
CA ILE A 218 -11.10 2.50 11.04
C ILE A 218 -11.20 0.98 11.08
N PHE A 219 -10.05 0.30 11.15
CA PHE A 219 -9.96 -1.16 11.15
C PHE A 219 -9.84 -1.69 12.57
N ASP A 220 -10.93 -2.22 13.06
CA ASP A 220 -11.05 -2.83 14.38
C ASP A 220 -12.09 -3.94 14.34
N ARG A 221 -12.01 -4.87 15.28
CA ARG A 221 -12.88 -6.04 15.34
C ARG A 221 -14.29 -5.66 15.78
N ARG A 222 -15.20 -5.53 14.82
CA ARG A 222 -16.61 -5.21 14.98
C ARG A 222 -17.46 -6.12 14.09
N PRO A 223 -17.48 -7.44 14.35
CA PRO A 223 -18.07 -8.41 13.44
C PRO A 223 -19.55 -8.10 13.21
N LYS A 224 -19.94 -8.05 11.93
CA LYS A 224 -21.33 -7.94 11.52
C LYS A 224 -21.93 -9.34 11.47
N THR A 225 -23.03 -9.55 12.17
CA THR A 225 -23.73 -10.84 12.26
C THR A 225 -25.22 -10.68 12.01
N GLY A 226 -25.91 -11.77 11.72
CA GLY A 226 -27.36 -11.77 11.50
C GLY A 226 -27.80 -10.78 10.43
N ASP A 227 -28.83 -10.01 10.76
CA ASP A 227 -29.45 -9.05 9.86
C ASP A 227 -28.48 -7.93 9.39
N GLU A 228 -27.49 -7.54 10.20
CA GLU A 228 -26.51 -6.51 9.82
C GLU A 228 -25.60 -7.00 8.69
N ARG A 229 -25.16 -8.25 8.77
CA ARG A 229 -24.32 -8.89 7.75
C ARG A 229 -25.09 -9.04 6.43
N VAL A 230 -26.31 -9.60 6.50
CA VAL A 230 -27.17 -9.77 5.32
C VAL A 230 -27.54 -8.42 4.71
N LYS A 231 -27.79 -7.39 5.55
CA LYS A 231 -28.09 -6.03 5.07
C LYS A 231 -26.94 -5.42 4.28
N LEU A 232 -25.69 -5.57 4.74
CA LEU A 232 -24.52 -5.06 4.03
C LEU A 232 -24.38 -5.73 2.65
N TRP A 233 -24.44 -7.07 2.61
CA TRP A 233 -24.32 -7.81 1.35
C TRP A 233 -25.49 -7.54 0.41
N ARG A 234 -26.71 -7.33 0.94
CA ARG A 234 -27.86 -6.88 0.14
C ARG A 234 -27.56 -5.53 -0.54
N GLU A 235 -27.13 -4.54 0.25
CA GLU A 235 -26.79 -3.22 -0.28
C GLU A 235 -25.76 -3.32 -1.42
N TRP A 236 -24.71 -4.13 -1.22
CA TRP A 236 -23.62 -4.20 -2.22
C TRP A 236 -23.88 -5.09 -3.43
N LEU A 237 -24.76 -6.07 -3.32
CA LEU A 237 -25.01 -7.06 -4.36
C LEU A 237 -26.36 -6.85 -5.10
N VAL A 238 -27.35 -6.28 -4.40
CA VAL A 238 -28.72 -6.17 -4.91
C VAL A 238 -29.16 -4.73 -5.08
N ASP A 239 -29.05 -3.90 -4.02
CA ASP A 239 -29.60 -2.54 -4.03
C ASP A 239 -28.70 -1.53 -4.77
N GLU A 240 -27.37 -1.61 -4.54
CA GLU A 240 -26.35 -0.76 -5.16
C GLU A 240 -25.21 -1.59 -5.75
N PRO A 241 -25.47 -2.50 -6.70
CA PRO A 241 -24.43 -3.33 -7.30
C PRO A 241 -23.44 -2.46 -8.07
N ARG A 242 -22.13 -2.75 -7.91
CA ARG A 242 -21.05 -2.10 -8.67
C ARG A 242 -20.19 -3.10 -9.43
N GLY A 243 -20.57 -4.38 -9.40
CA GLY A 243 -19.97 -5.41 -10.25
C GLY A 243 -20.15 -5.09 -11.74
N TRP A 244 -19.21 -5.47 -12.56
CA TRP A 244 -19.23 -5.14 -13.98
C TRP A 244 -18.75 -6.32 -14.84
N ARG A 245 -19.10 -6.31 -16.11
CA ARG A 245 -18.82 -7.35 -17.11
C ARG A 245 -17.72 -6.87 -18.07
N PRO A 246 -16.88 -7.75 -18.61
CA PRO A 246 -15.86 -7.32 -19.58
C PRO A 246 -16.44 -6.74 -20.88
N ASP A 247 -17.64 -7.19 -21.28
CA ASP A 247 -18.36 -6.72 -22.46
C ASP A 247 -19.36 -5.57 -22.18
N ASP A 248 -19.59 -5.25 -20.90
CA ASP A 248 -20.44 -4.15 -20.42
C ASP A 248 -19.83 -3.58 -19.14
N GLN A 249 -18.99 -2.57 -19.29
CA GLN A 249 -18.21 -1.98 -18.19
C GLN A 249 -19.03 -1.01 -17.32
N ASP A 250 -20.33 -0.92 -17.49
CA ASP A 250 -21.17 -0.13 -16.60
C ASP A 250 -21.24 -0.77 -15.21
N GLN A 251 -21.12 0.06 -14.17
CA GLN A 251 -21.29 -0.38 -12.79
C GLN A 251 -22.70 -0.94 -12.59
N GLY A 252 -22.82 -2.13 -12.01
CA GLY A 252 -24.07 -2.83 -11.80
C GLY A 252 -24.49 -3.73 -12.97
N SER A 253 -23.68 -3.85 -14.05
CA SER A 253 -23.92 -4.85 -15.08
C SER A 253 -23.77 -6.31 -14.58
N VAL A 254 -23.12 -6.50 -13.44
CA VAL A 254 -23.22 -7.71 -12.61
C VAL A 254 -24.01 -7.37 -11.35
N SER A 255 -25.12 -8.03 -11.15
CA SER A 255 -26.01 -7.90 -9.99
C SER A 255 -26.55 -9.27 -9.58
N TYR A 256 -27.07 -9.36 -8.37
CA TYR A 256 -27.56 -10.59 -7.77
C TYR A 256 -29.01 -10.42 -7.30
N HIS A 257 -29.64 -11.50 -6.83
CA HIS A 257 -31.03 -11.51 -6.39
C HIS A 257 -31.13 -11.76 -4.89
N GLU A 258 -32.30 -11.48 -4.29
CA GLU A 258 -32.57 -11.71 -2.87
C GLU A 258 -32.31 -13.15 -2.41
N GLU A 259 -32.56 -14.14 -3.28
CA GLU A 259 -32.33 -15.56 -3.02
C GLU A 259 -30.84 -15.90 -2.84
N ASP A 260 -29.95 -15.15 -3.48
CA ASP A 260 -28.51 -15.34 -3.39
C ASP A 260 -27.98 -14.96 -1.99
N LEU A 261 -28.68 -14.05 -1.30
CA LEU A 261 -28.31 -13.60 0.05
C LEU A 261 -28.36 -14.72 1.11
N ALA A 262 -29.04 -15.83 0.83
CA ALA A 262 -29.00 -17.02 1.69
C ALA A 262 -27.57 -17.60 1.86
N ALA A 263 -26.63 -17.25 0.96
CA ALA A 263 -25.22 -17.62 1.10
C ALA A 263 -24.56 -16.97 2.33
N PHE A 264 -25.05 -15.82 2.77
CA PHE A 264 -24.46 -14.99 3.84
C PHE A 264 -25.11 -15.20 5.22
N ALA A 265 -25.81 -16.32 5.43
CA ALA A 265 -26.31 -16.69 6.75
C ALA A 265 -25.16 -16.88 7.76
N ASP A 266 -25.43 -16.67 9.06
CA ASP A 266 -24.38 -16.62 10.10
C ASP A 266 -23.52 -17.90 10.20
N ASP A 267 -24.10 -19.07 9.92
CA ASP A 267 -23.36 -20.32 9.95
C ASP A 267 -22.43 -20.54 8.74
N ASN A 268 -22.48 -19.64 7.77
CA ASN A 268 -21.72 -19.73 6.53
C ASN A 268 -20.51 -18.79 6.58
N PRO A 269 -19.28 -19.30 6.71
CA PRO A 269 -18.11 -18.42 6.73
C PRO A 269 -17.89 -17.76 5.36
N VAL A 270 -17.71 -16.44 5.35
CA VAL A 270 -17.45 -15.64 4.14
C VAL A 270 -15.96 -15.53 3.91
N LEU A 271 -15.52 -15.95 2.72
CA LEU A 271 -14.17 -15.78 2.21
C LEU A 271 -14.12 -14.46 1.42
N LEU A 272 -13.21 -13.56 1.76
CA LEU A 272 -13.14 -12.24 1.15
C LEU A 272 -11.77 -12.00 0.51
N TYR A 273 -11.77 -11.73 -0.79
CA TYR A 273 -10.65 -11.15 -1.52
C TYR A 273 -10.89 -9.64 -1.69
N VAL A 274 -9.83 -8.84 -1.58
CA VAL A 274 -9.87 -7.40 -1.86
C VAL A 274 -8.68 -6.99 -2.72
N GLY A 275 -8.93 -6.36 -3.86
CA GLY A 275 -7.87 -5.85 -4.72
C GLY A 275 -8.27 -5.55 -6.16
N ARG A 276 -7.31 -5.01 -6.92
CA ARG A 276 -7.46 -4.77 -8.36
C ARG A 276 -7.50 -6.09 -9.14
N TYR A 277 -8.09 -6.06 -10.34
CA TYR A 277 -8.12 -7.21 -11.25
C TYR A 277 -6.87 -7.23 -12.15
N THR A 278 -5.71 -7.52 -11.55
CA THR A 278 -4.44 -7.62 -12.28
C THR A 278 -3.89 -9.04 -12.24
N GLU A 279 -3.10 -9.43 -13.24
CA GLU A 279 -2.55 -10.80 -13.37
C GLU A 279 -1.78 -11.24 -12.13
N VAL A 280 -1.01 -10.32 -11.53
CA VAL A 280 -0.19 -10.61 -10.34
C VAL A 280 -1.05 -10.95 -9.10
N LYS A 281 -2.33 -10.57 -9.10
CA LYS A 281 -3.26 -10.85 -8.01
C LYS A 281 -3.86 -12.25 -8.06
N ARG A 282 -3.68 -12.99 -9.15
CA ARG A 282 -4.07 -14.41 -9.28
C ARG A 282 -5.52 -14.72 -8.92
N ILE A 283 -6.45 -13.80 -9.17
CA ILE A 283 -7.89 -14.03 -8.92
C ILE A 283 -8.41 -15.26 -9.69
N PRO A 284 -8.02 -15.51 -10.95
CA PRO A 284 -8.39 -16.73 -11.66
C PRO A 284 -7.98 -18.02 -10.94
N LEU A 285 -6.79 -18.05 -10.34
CA LEU A 285 -6.34 -19.19 -9.54
C LEU A 285 -7.22 -19.38 -8.30
N LEU A 286 -7.54 -18.31 -7.58
CA LEU A 286 -8.41 -18.37 -6.41
C LEU A 286 -9.79 -18.94 -6.75
N ILE A 287 -10.40 -18.49 -7.85
CA ILE A 287 -11.72 -19.00 -8.27
C ILE A 287 -11.65 -20.49 -8.61
N ARG A 288 -10.59 -20.94 -9.31
CA ARG A 288 -10.40 -22.39 -9.63
C ARG A 288 -10.14 -23.21 -8.37
N ALA A 289 -9.30 -22.71 -7.45
CA ALA A 289 -9.06 -23.35 -6.16
C ALA A 289 -10.38 -23.48 -5.34
N TYR A 290 -11.18 -22.42 -5.32
CA TYR A 290 -12.48 -22.42 -4.67
C TYR A 290 -13.43 -23.43 -5.33
N ALA A 291 -13.49 -23.50 -6.66
CA ALA A 291 -14.30 -24.49 -7.38
C ALA A 291 -13.92 -25.94 -7.03
N ARG A 292 -12.63 -26.22 -6.81
CA ARG A 292 -12.14 -27.53 -6.34
C ARG A 292 -12.50 -27.83 -4.88
N ALA A 293 -12.47 -26.79 -4.06
CA ALA A 293 -12.66 -26.89 -2.62
C ALA A 293 -14.14 -27.05 -2.24
N ARG A 294 -15.05 -26.41 -3.00
CA ARG A 294 -16.44 -26.20 -2.63
C ARG A 294 -17.20 -27.50 -2.26
N ASP A 295 -17.01 -28.57 -3.01
CA ASP A 295 -17.68 -29.85 -2.74
C ASP A 295 -17.15 -30.56 -1.48
N ARG A 296 -16.06 -30.08 -0.89
CA ARG A 296 -15.44 -30.58 0.35
C ARG A 296 -15.76 -29.69 1.55
N PHE A 297 -16.49 -28.59 1.36
CA PHE A 297 -16.94 -27.75 2.46
C PHE A 297 -18.09 -28.43 3.24
N GLU A 298 -18.01 -28.41 4.55
CA GLU A 298 -19.06 -28.95 5.44
C GLU A 298 -20.26 -28.01 5.58
N THR A 299 -20.03 -26.69 5.30
CA THR A 299 -21.07 -25.66 5.28
C THR A 299 -20.94 -24.84 3.99
N ARG A 300 -22.00 -24.12 3.61
CA ARG A 300 -21.91 -23.15 2.52
C ARG A 300 -20.93 -22.03 2.91
N ALA A 301 -20.03 -21.63 2.01
CA ALA A 301 -19.02 -20.62 2.28
C ALA A 301 -18.83 -19.74 1.04
N PRO A 302 -19.53 -18.60 0.93
CA PRO A 302 -19.43 -17.74 -0.25
C PRO A 302 -18.04 -17.11 -0.35
N LEU A 303 -17.53 -16.98 -1.59
CA LEU A 303 -16.35 -16.23 -1.94
C LEU A 303 -16.76 -14.87 -2.50
N VAL A 304 -16.34 -13.79 -1.86
CA VAL A 304 -16.56 -12.41 -2.32
C VAL A 304 -15.26 -11.86 -2.89
N ILE A 305 -15.29 -11.38 -4.13
CA ILE A 305 -14.19 -10.73 -4.83
C ILE A 305 -14.47 -9.23 -4.90
N LEU A 306 -14.00 -8.50 -3.89
CA LEU A 306 -14.20 -7.05 -3.76
C LEU A 306 -13.11 -6.27 -4.49
N GLY A 307 -13.50 -5.35 -5.37
CA GLY A 307 -12.59 -4.48 -6.11
C GLY A 307 -12.80 -4.53 -7.62
N GLY A 308 -11.75 -4.21 -8.39
CA GLY A 308 -11.82 -4.07 -9.83
C GLY A 308 -12.60 -2.81 -10.24
N TYR A 309 -11.88 -1.77 -10.66
CA TYR A 309 -12.51 -0.58 -11.23
C TYR A 309 -12.97 -0.89 -12.67
N PRO A 310 -14.15 -0.43 -13.10
CA PRO A 310 -14.65 -0.71 -14.44
C PRO A 310 -13.65 -0.33 -15.54
N GLY A 311 -13.37 -1.28 -16.44
CA GLY A 311 -12.40 -1.09 -17.52
C GLY A 311 -10.94 -1.35 -17.15
N GLU A 312 -10.63 -1.57 -15.87
CA GLU A 312 -9.26 -1.85 -15.41
C GLU A 312 -9.09 -3.33 -15.02
N TRP A 313 -8.65 -4.17 -15.93
CA TRP A 313 -8.26 -5.55 -15.62
C TRP A 313 -7.13 -6.05 -16.53
N GLU A 314 -6.44 -7.07 -16.07
CA GLU A 314 -5.39 -7.78 -16.80
C GLU A 314 -5.69 -9.28 -16.80
N GLY A 315 -5.40 -9.94 -17.91
CA GLY A 315 -5.62 -11.38 -18.08
C GLY A 315 -7.09 -11.79 -18.13
N GLU A 316 -7.44 -12.92 -17.51
CA GLU A 316 -8.82 -13.44 -17.49
C GLU A 316 -9.68 -12.64 -16.50
N HIS A 317 -10.83 -12.16 -16.96
CA HIS A 317 -11.77 -11.48 -16.08
C HIS A 317 -12.43 -12.46 -15.09
N PRO A 318 -12.58 -12.12 -13.79
CA PRO A 318 -13.16 -13.02 -12.78
C PRO A 318 -14.49 -13.63 -13.19
N LEU A 319 -15.38 -12.87 -13.82
CA LEU A 319 -16.68 -13.36 -14.29
C LEU A 319 -16.54 -14.48 -15.35
N GLU A 320 -15.57 -14.35 -16.26
CA GLU A 320 -15.32 -15.39 -17.28
C GLU A 320 -14.86 -16.70 -16.64
N VAL A 321 -14.02 -16.62 -15.60
CA VAL A 321 -13.55 -17.79 -14.87
C VAL A 321 -14.68 -18.45 -14.07
N ILE A 322 -15.56 -17.66 -13.44
CA ILE A 322 -16.76 -18.17 -12.76
C ILE A 322 -17.65 -18.94 -13.77
N GLN A 323 -17.89 -18.35 -14.94
CA GLN A 323 -18.68 -18.99 -16.00
C GLN A 323 -18.01 -20.27 -16.54
N ALA A 324 -16.71 -20.24 -16.76
CA ALA A 324 -15.97 -21.39 -17.29
C ALA A 324 -15.89 -22.55 -16.31
N THR A 325 -15.80 -22.29 -15.00
CA THR A 325 -15.80 -23.31 -13.96
C THR A 325 -17.21 -23.80 -13.58
N GLY A 326 -18.23 -22.98 -13.86
CA GLY A 326 -19.61 -23.23 -13.43
C GLY A 326 -19.79 -23.19 -11.91
N VAL A 327 -18.84 -22.62 -11.18
CA VAL A 327 -18.89 -22.53 -9.72
C VAL A 327 -19.97 -21.54 -9.28
N GLU A 328 -20.73 -21.90 -8.26
CA GLU A 328 -21.71 -21.05 -7.61
C GLU A 328 -21.09 -20.41 -6.35
N ASP A 329 -21.80 -19.45 -5.75
CA ASP A 329 -21.41 -18.77 -4.50
C ASP A 329 -20.13 -17.93 -4.61
N VAL A 330 -19.82 -17.44 -5.82
CA VAL A 330 -18.77 -16.42 -6.04
C VAL A 330 -19.43 -15.10 -6.42
N PHE A 331 -19.17 -14.06 -5.64
CA PHE A 331 -19.83 -12.76 -5.76
C PHE A 331 -18.85 -11.64 -6.12
N LEU A 332 -19.27 -10.77 -7.03
CA LEU A 332 -18.48 -9.63 -7.52
C LEU A 332 -19.21 -8.31 -7.16
N PRO A 333 -19.09 -7.76 -5.95
CA PRO A 333 -19.77 -6.52 -5.56
C PRO A 333 -19.17 -5.27 -6.22
N GLY A 334 -18.05 -5.41 -6.94
CA GLY A 334 -17.33 -4.31 -7.58
C GLY A 334 -16.47 -3.51 -6.59
N TRP A 335 -16.00 -2.34 -7.03
CA TRP A 335 -15.16 -1.45 -6.23
C TRP A 335 -15.96 -0.73 -5.14
N ARG A 336 -15.37 -0.62 -3.97
CA ARG A 336 -15.87 0.18 -2.84
C ARG A 336 -14.78 1.10 -2.32
N SER A 337 -15.16 2.17 -1.62
CA SER A 337 -14.21 3.10 -1.03
C SER A 337 -13.42 2.44 0.11
N HIS A 338 -12.29 3.03 0.48
CA HIS A 338 -11.50 2.55 1.62
C HIS A 338 -12.26 2.67 2.95
N ASP A 339 -13.18 3.64 3.06
CA ASP A 339 -14.02 3.80 4.26
C ASP A 339 -15.06 2.67 4.38
N ASP A 340 -15.56 2.15 3.24
CA ASP A 340 -16.48 1.01 3.19
C ASP A 340 -15.78 -0.33 3.47
N LEU A 341 -14.46 -0.41 3.23
CA LEU A 341 -13.69 -1.66 3.32
C LEU A 341 -13.75 -2.28 4.72
N ALA A 342 -13.68 -1.47 5.77
CA ALA A 342 -13.77 -1.96 7.15
C ALA A 342 -15.10 -2.68 7.44
N ASP A 343 -16.20 -2.22 6.83
CA ASP A 343 -17.50 -2.86 6.93
C ASP A 343 -17.53 -4.22 6.21
N GLY A 344 -16.93 -4.31 5.02
CA GLY A 344 -16.78 -5.56 4.28
C GLY A 344 -15.92 -6.59 5.02
N LEU A 345 -14.78 -6.16 5.57
CA LEU A 345 -13.92 -7.02 6.39
C LEU A 345 -14.66 -7.52 7.63
N ASN A 346 -15.37 -6.65 8.36
CA ASN A 346 -16.15 -7.07 9.53
C ASN A 346 -17.40 -7.93 9.19
N ALA A 347 -17.79 -8.04 7.92
CA ALA A 347 -18.83 -8.94 7.44
C ALA A 347 -18.29 -10.26 6.85
N ALA A 348 -16.97 -10.44 6.88
CA ALA A 348 -16.27 -11.64 6.43
C ALA A 348 -15.69 -12.45 7.61
N ASP A 349 -15.17 -13.65 7.31
CA ASP A 349 -14.58 -14.56 8.31
C ASP A 349 -13.12 -14.93 7.98
N VAL A 350 -12.71 -14.77 6.72
CA VAL A 350 -11.34 -15.05 6.25
C VAL A 350 -10.99 -14.05 5.16
N VAL A 351 -9.81 -13.47 5.20
CA VAL A 351 -9.27 -12.67 4.09
C VAL A 351 -8.32 -13.53 3.24
N VAL A 352 -8.48 -13.49 1.91
CA VAL A 352 -7.68 -14.31 0.98
C VAL A 352 -6.92 -13.43 0.01
N LEU A 353 -5.59 -13.61 -0.10
CA LEU A 353 -4.74 -12.84 -1.01
C LEU A 353 -3.80 -13.77 -1.78
N PRO A 354 -4.19 -14.26 -2.98
CA PRO A 354 -3.38 -15.19 -3.78
C PRO A 354 -2.26 -14.51 -4.58
N SER A 355 -1.96 -13.26 -4.29
CA SER A 355 -1.03 -12.41 -5.02
C SER A 355 0.41 -12.96 -4.98
N VAL A 356 1.05 -13.09 -6.16
CA VAL A 356 2.45 -13.55 -6.28
C VAL A 356 3.47 -12.40 -6.28
N ARG A 357 3.03 -11.15 -6.35
CA ARG A 357 3.86 -9.95 -6.31
C ARG A 357 3.27 -8.91 -5.37
N GLU A 358 3.27 -9.21 -4.09
CA GLU A 358 2.76 -8.30 -3.07
C GLU A 358 3.91 -7.73 -2.24
N GLN A 359 4.18 -6.44 -2.39
CA GLN A 359 5.30 -5.81 -1.66
C GLN A 359 5.08 -5.76 -0.14
N PHE A 360 3.83 -5.57 0.28
CA PHE A 360 3.46 -5.58 1.69
C PHE A 360 2.23 -6.45 1.94
N GLY A 361 1.08 -6.12 1.38
CA GLY A 361 -0.19 -6.80 1.64
C GLY A 361 -1.08 -6.01 2.60
N GLN A 362 -1.33 -4.74 2.27
CA GLN A 362 -2.10 -3.81 3.11
C GLN A 362 -3.42 -4.42 3.61
N VAL A 363 -4.17 -5.09 2.73
CA VAL A 363 -5.45 -5.72 3.07
C VAL A 363 -5.32 -6.86 4.08
N LEU A 364 -4.15 -7.52 4.16
CA LEU A 364 -3.92 -8.57 5.16
C LEU A 364 -3.89 -7.98 6.56
N VAL A 365 -3.11 -6.91 6.79
CA VAL A 365 -3.04 -6.26 8.11
C VAL A 365 -4.36 -5.60 8.49
N GLU A 366 -5.12 -5.07 7.53
CA GLU A 366 -6.46 -4.53 7.72
C GLU A 366 -7.47 -5.63 8.09
N GLY A 367 -7.42 -6.77 7.40
CA GLY A 367 -8.23 -7.96 7.71
C GLY A 367 -7.90 -8.55 9.08
N MET A 368 -6.61 -8.72 9.37
CA MET A 368 -6.12 -9.17 10.69
C MET A 368 -6.58 -8.23 11.80
N ALA A 369 -6.56 -6.91 11.58
CA ALA A 369 -7.05 -5.92 12.52
C ALA A 369 -8.57 -6.02 12.77
N CYS A 370 -9.33 -6.55 11.81
CA CYS A 370 -10.74 -6.89 11.97
C CYS A 370 -10.96 -8.30 12.59
N GLY A 371 -9.87 -9.03 12.88
CA GLY A 371 -9.91 -10.36 13.46
C GLY A 371 -10.08 -11.50 12.46
N LEU A 372 -9.81 -11.26 11.16
CA LEU A 372 -9.86 -12.28 10.12
C LEU A 372 -8.49 -12.96 9.99
N PRO A 373 -8.41 -14.27 10.08
CA PRO A 373 -7.19 -14.99 9.72
C PRO A 373 -6.98 -14.90 8.19
N PRO A 374 -5.77 -14.56 7.72
CA PRO A 374 -5.45 -14.50 6.31
C PRO A 374 -5.10 -15.87 5.72
N ILE A 375 -5.43 -16.06 4.43
CA ILE A 375 -4.82 -17.08 3.56
C ILE A 375 -4.05 -16.32 2.48
N ALA A 376 -2.74 -16.53 2.35
CA ALA A 376 -1.95 -15.83 1.35
C ALA A 376 -0.80 -16.68 0.80
N VAL A 377 -0.15 -16.16 -0.24
CA VAL A 377 1.02 -16.82 -0.85
C VAL A 377 2.25 -16.64 0.04
N ASP A 378 3.02 -17.70 0.24
CA ASP A 378 4.30 -17.70 0.95
C ASP A 378 5.39 -17.03 0.09
N ALA A 379 5.26 -15.72 -0.06
CA ALA A 379 6.23 -14.90 -0.80
C ALA A 379 6.12 -13.43 -0.40
N HIS A 380 7.25 -12.72 -0.46
CA HIS A 380 7.35 -11.26 -0.28
C HIS A 380 6.66 -10.72 0.99
N GLY A 381 5.80 -9.73 0.84
CA GLY A 381 5.08 -9.08 1.95
C GLY A 381 4.25 -10.03 2.81
N PRO A 382 3.36 -10.85 2.24
CA PRO A 382 2.55 -11.81 3.00
C PRO A 382 3.36 -12.74 3.91
N ALA A 383 4.49 -13.28 3.42
CA ALA A 383 5.38 -14.13 4.21
C ALA A 383 6.04 -13.40 5.40
N THR A 384 6.02 -12.06 5.42
CA THR A 384 6.54 -11.26 6.55
C THR A 384 5.47 -10.87 7.55
N ILE A 385 4.21 -10.90 7.12
CA ILE A 385 3.04 -10.52 7.93
C ILE A 385 2.50 -11.72 8.70
N ILE A 386 2.35 -12.84 8.01
CA ILE A 386 1.68 -14.05 8.49
C ILE A 386 2.67 -15.01 9.12
N GLU A 387 2.38 -15.47 10.32
CA GLU A 387 3.03 -16.62 10.94
C GLU A 387 2.19 -17.87 10.67
N ASP A 388 2.67 -18.68 9.70
CA ASP A 388 1.91 -19.86 9.24
C ASP A 388 1.61 -20.82 10.38
N GLY A 389 0.35 -21.27 10.45
CA GLY A 389 -0.11 -22.12 11.53
C GLY A 389 -0.51 -21.40 12.81
N GLU A 390 -0.11 -20.12 12.99
CA GLU A 390 -0.41 -19.34 14.20
C GLU A 390 -1.50 -18.29 13.95
N ASP A 391 -1.31 -17.38 12.99
CA ASP A 391 -2.24 -16.28 12.73
C ASP A 391 -2.82 -16.25 11.31
N GLY A 392 -2.46 -17.24 10.46
CA GLY A 392 -2.97 -17.40 9.10
C GLY A 392 -2.45 -18.67 8.43
N TRP A 393 -2.68 -18.78 7.12
CA TRP A 393 -2.18 -19.85 6.26
C TRP A 393 -1.32 -19.27 5.15
N LEU A 394 -0.14 -19.84 4.97
CA LEU A 394 0.72 -19.57 3.83
C LEU A 394 0.71 -20.75 2.85
N VAL A 395 0.55 -20.46 1.56
CA VAL A 395 0.50 -21.47 0.51
C VAL A 395 1.55 -21.16 -0.56
N PRO A 396 2.13 -22.17 -1.25
CA PRO A 396 3.07 -21.93 -2.34
C PRO A 396 2.45 -21.07 -3.45
N ALA A 397 3.30 -20.27 -4.13
CA ALA A 397 2.88 -19.46 -5.26
C ALA A 397 2.39 -20.36 -6.43
N ASP A 398 1.32 -19.91 -7.10
CA ASP A 398 0.71 -20.57 -8.25
C ASP A 398 0.28 -22.04 -7.98
N ASP A 399 0.07 -22.44 -6.71
CA ASP A 399 -0.40 -23.76 -6.30
C ASP A 399 -1.91 -23.74 -5.98
N GLU A 400 -2.71 -24.15 -6.97
CA GLU A 400 -4.19 -24.20 -6.88
C GLU A 400 -4.67 -25.25 -5.87
N GLU A 401 -3.93 -26.38 -5.71
CA GLU A 401 -4.30 -27.46 -4.79
C GLU A 401 -4.05 -27.04 -3.33
N ALA A 402 -2.88 -26.47 -3.05
CA ALA A 402 -2.56 -25.95 -1.71
C ALA A 402 -3.52 -24.81 -1.29
N MET A 403 -3.87 -23.93 -2.23
CA MET A 403 -4.89 -22.89 -1.98
C MET A 403 -6.26 -23.52 -1.67
N ALA A 404 -6.68 -24.53 -2.43
CA ALA A 404 -7.93 -25.23 -2.17
C ALA A 404 -7.94 -25.92 -0.79
N ASP A 405 -6.85 -26.55 -0.40
CA ASP A 405 -6.74 -27.23 0.91
C ASP A 405 -6.75 -26.20 2.07
N ALA A 406 -6.10 -25.04 1.92
CA ALA A 406 -6.19 -23.97 2.91
C ALA A 406 -7.61 -23.42 3.06
N LEU A 407 -8.33 -23.21 1.94
CA LEU A 407 -9.74 -22.82 1.97
C LEU A 407 -10.60 -23.85 2.70
N ILE A 408 -10.39 -25.16 2.48
CA ILE A 408 -11.13 -26.23 3.14
C ILE A 408 -10.87 -26.23 4.64
N GLN A 409 -9.62 -26.10 5.07
CA GLN A 409 -9.28 -26.00 6.49
C GLN A 409 -9.97 -24.79 7.14
N ALA A 410 -9.86 -23.62 6.50
CA ALA A 410 -10.45 -22.38 7.02
C ALA A 410 -11.99 -22.44 7.10
N VAL A 411 -12.66 -23.14 6.19
CA VAL A 411 -14.13 -23.29 6.19
C VAL A 411 -14.58 -24.32 7.22
N ASN A 412 -13.97 -25.52 7.23
CA ASN A 412 -14.46 -26.65 7.99
C ASN A 412 -14.06 -26.64 9.47
N ASP A 413 -12.94 -26.00 9.81
CA ASP A 413 -12.47 -25.90 11.20
C ASP A 413 -12.76 -24.50 11.79
N ALA A 414 -13.96 -24.35 12.33
CA ALA A 414 -14.40 -23.08 12.92
C ALA A 414 -13.59 -22.67 14.16
N ASP A 415 -13.10 -23.64 14.95
CA ASP A 415 -12.32 -23.37 16.14
C ASP A 415 -10.90 -22.91 15.77
N GLU A 416 -10.27 -23.55 14.79
CA GLU A 416 -8.97 -23.14 14.27
C GLU A 416 -9.05 -21.79 13.57
N ARG A 417 -10.07 -21.55 12.74
CA ARG A 417 -10.32 -20.25 12.12
C ARG A 417 -10.42 -19.14 13.17
N ARG A 418 -11.16 -19.37 14.25
CA ARG A 418 -11.28 -18.40 15.35
C ARG A 418 -9.96 -18.20 16.08
N ARG A 419 -9.23 -19.26 16.40
CA ARG A 419 -7.93 -19.20 17.08
C ARG A 419 -6.93 -18.35 16.28
N ARG A 420 -6.80 -18.62 14.97
CA ARG A 420 -5.91 -17.84 14.10
C ARG A 420 -6.40 -16.40 13.95
N GLY A 421 -7.69 -16.16 13.88
CA GLY A 421 -8.26 -14.81 13.85
C GLY A 421 -7.98 -14.00 15.12
N ASP A 422 -8.04 -14.64 16.30
CA ASP A 422 -7.68 -14.01 17.57
C ASP A 422 -6.17 -13.65 17.59
N ASN A 423 -5.31 -14.56 17.17
CA ASN A 423 -3.87 -14.29 17.06
C ASN A 423 -3.56 -13.21 16.03
N ALA A 424 -4.22 -13.23 14.87
CA ALA A 424 -4.10 -12.23 13.82
C ALA A 424 -4.44 -10.82 14.32
N TYR A 425 -5.52 -10.71 15.09
CA TYR A 425 -5.93 -9.44 15.71
C TYR A 425 -4.85 -8.89 16.65
N GLU A 426 -4.33 -9.72 17.55
CA GLU A 426 -3.30 -9.30 18.51
C GLU A 426 -1.97 -8.97 17.81
N SER A 427 -1.51 -9.82 16.90
CA SER A 427 -0.24 -9.62 16.19
C SER A 427 -0.26 -8.37 15.30
N SER A 428 -1.35 -8.14 14.56
CA SER A 428 -1.48 -6.97 13.69
C SER A 428 -1.48 -5.64 14.47
N ARG A 429 -2.20 -5.59 15.59
CA ARG A 429 -2.25 -4.39 16.44
C ARG A 429 -0.90 -4.05 17.07
N ALA A 430 -0.16 -5.06 17.47
CA ALA A 430 1.16 -4.88 18.08
C ALA A 430 2.22 -4.43 17.07
N ARG A 431 2.14 -4.90 15.82
CA ARG A 431 3.20 -4.75 14.80
C ARG A 431 2.88 -3.72 13.73
N TYR A 432 1.60 -3.55 13.35
CA TYR A 432 1.19 -2.80 12.16
C TYR A 432 0.18 -1.68 12.43
N SER A 433 -0.20 -1.40 13.67
CA SER A 433 -1.01 -0.20 13.94
C SER A 433 -0.19 1.08 13.79
N TRP A 434 -0.76 2.12 13.19
CA TRP A 434 -0.05 3.40 13.03
C TRP A 434 0.47 3.99 14.34
N PRO A 435 -0.21 3.88 15.50
CA PRO A 435 0.36 4.29 16.78
C PRO A 435 1.65 3.55 17.15
N ALA A 436 1.73 2.23 16.88
CA ALA A 436 2.94 1.45 17.13
C ALA A 436 4.06 1.85 16.17
N LEU A 437 3.78 1.92 14.87
CA LEU A 437 4.75 2.30 13.84
C LEU A 437 5.28 3.73 14.01
N ALA A 438 4.41 4.68 14.36
CA ALA A 438 4.84 6.05 14.62
C ALA A 438 5.78 6.16 15.84
N LYS A 439 5.59 5.30 16.85
CA LYS A 439 6.51 5.21 17.99
C LYS A 439 7.89 4.69 17.55
N GLU A 440 7.93 3.70 16.67
CA GLU A 440 9.19 3.18 16.12
C GLU A 440 9.90 4.23 15.27
N VAL A 441 9.18 4.90 14.36
CA VAL A 441 9.76 5.97 13.53
C VAL A 441 10.22 7.16 14.39
N ALA A 442 9.48 7.53 15.43
CA ALA A 442 9.90 8.57 16.38
C ALA A 442 11.20 8.18 17.09
N SER A 443 11.38 6.91 17.46
CA SER A 443 12.63 6.41 18.02
C SER A 443 13.81 6.53 17.04
N VAL A 444 13.58 6.26 15.75
CA VAL A 444 14.59 6.49 14.71
C VAL A 444 14.97 7.97 14.62
N TYR A 445 14.01 8.89 14.69
CA TYR A 445 14.30 10.33 14.71
C TYR A 445 15.10 10.76 15.95
N ASP A 446 14.75 10.22 17.12
CA ASP A 446 15.46 10.50 18.37
C ASP A 446 16.93 10.03 18.29
N ASP A 447 17.17 8.86 17.70
CA ASP A 447 18.51 8.30 17.51
C ASP A 447 19.34 9.12 16.51
N VAL A 448 18.73 9.51 15.38
CA VAL A 448 19.36 10.39 14.37
C VAL A 448 19.73 11.75 15.00
N LYS A 449 18.81 12.38 15.73
CA LYS A 449 19.06 13.64 16.41
C LYS A 449 20.15 13.55 17.47
N ALA A 450 20.24 12.41 18.15
CA ALA A 450 21.27 12.14 19.17
C ALA A 450 22.64 11.79 18.55
N GLY A 451 22.75 11.65 17.23
CA GLY A 451 23.97 11.24 16.53
C GLY A 451 24.41 9.83 16.86
N LYS A 452 23.46 8.94 17.19
CA LYS A 452 23.79 7.54 17.51
C LYS A 452 24.26 6.80 16.26
N PRO A 453 25.29 5.94 16.41
CA PRO A 453 25.80 5.15 15.32
C PRO A 453 24.76 4.17 14.78
N GLU A 454 24.89 3.83 13.52
CA GLU A 454 23.96 3.00 12.73
C GLU A 454 23.73 1.61 13.34
N SER A 455 24.72 1.03 14.01
CA SER A 455 24.67 -0.31 14.61
C SER A 455 23.83 -0.46 15.89
N GLU A 456 23.40 0.66 16.50
CA GLU A 456 22.63 0.64 17.76
C GLU A 456 21.10 0.79 17.56
N THR A 457 20.68 1.07 16.32
CA THR A 457 19.28 1.39 15.95
C THR A 457 18.58 0.29 15.16
N ALA A 458 19.14 -0.93 15.14
CA ALA A 458 18.50 -2.03 14.42
C ALA A 458 17.08 -2.27 14.96
N PRO A 459 16.05 -2.23 14.11
CA PRO A 459 14.73 -2.73 14.49
C PRO A 459 14.87 -4.17 14.95
N GLY A 460 13.94 -4.62 15.80
CA GLY A 460 13.94 -5.99 16.30
C GLY A 460 14.18 -7.03 15.21
N PRO A 461 14.56 -8.26 15.55
CA PRO A 461 15.05 -9.23 14.58
C PRO A 461 14.08 -9.31 13.41
N LEU A 462 14.63 -9.10 12.19
CA LEU A 462 13.88 -9.34 10.95
C LEU A 462 13.31 -10.76 11.04
N PRO A 463 12.04 -10.99 10.70
CA PRO A 463 11.51 -12.33 10.65
C PRO A 463 12.42 -13.20 9.76
N ASP A 464 12.78 -14.39 10.26
CA ASP A 464 13.57 -15.36 9.50
C ASP A 464 12.74 -15.78 8.27
N ILE A 465 13.00 -15.14 7.16
CA ILE A 465 12.47 -15.54 5.85
C ILE A 465 13.58 -16.37 5.20
N THR A 466 13.53 -17.68 5.43
CA THR A 466 14.38 -18.67 4.73
C THR A 466 13.80 -19.00 3.36
#